data_d8818918acaf5b6c6c450d7d2e4a4e10
#
_entry.id   d8818918acaf5b6c6c450d7d2e4a4e10
#
_cell.length_a   1.000
_cell.length_b   1.000
_cell.length_c   1.000
_cell.angle_alpha   90.00
_cell.angle_beta   90.00
_cell.angle_gamma   90.00
#
_symmetry.space_group_name_H-M   'P 1'
#
loop_
_entity.id
_entity.type
_entity.pdbx_description
1 polymer ?
#
loop_
_entity_poly.entity_id
_entity_poly.type
_entity_poly.pdbx_seq_one_letter_code
_entity_poly.pdbx_strand_id
1 'polypeptide(L)'
;FPATPAIPPPLPPPAKTAVHGSSLTLDIGRFGEDRYFTYIASFGAFTAASYSAPQNVKNNMGHLAYVFEGVKEFFKIKPIKVVCDDGEKVYRGDYVFGGVTNSTSVGGLVKLSSDMVGLDDGIFEVILIKRPKNIDDFNRILQALITSNLNCDMIDFFRASSVKFHLPEGTPWTLDGERADCSGS
;
A
#
# COMPACT_ATOMS: atom_id res chain seq x y z
N PHE A 1 -7.73 -16.08 39.87
CA PHE A 1 -7.39 -16.80 38.64
C PHE A 1 -7.55 -15.83 37.48
N PRO A 2 -6.53 -15.60 36.61
CA PRO A 2 -6.70 -14.79 35.42
C PRO A 2 -7.61 -15.55 34.44
N ALA A 3 -8.61 -14.86 33.92
CA ALA A 3 -9.54 -15.42 32.93
C ALA A 3 -8.72 -15.78 31.65
N THR A 4 -8.85 -17.03 31.22
CA THR A 4 -8.29 -17.51 29.95
C THR A 4 -8.92 -16.68 28.82
N PRO A 5 -8.14 -16.07 27.91
CA PRO A 5 -8.70 -15.34 26.80
C PRO A 5 -9.55 -16.28 25.95
N ALA A 6 -10.79 -15.90 25.71
CA ALA A 6 -11.70 -16.69 24.89
C ALA A 6 -11.14 -16.79 23.47
N ILE A 7 -10.97 -18.02 22.98
CA ILE A 7 -10.59 -18.28 21.58
C ILE A 7 -11.75 -17.77 20.71
N PRO A 8 -11.48 -16.87 19.74
CA PRO A 8 -12.55 -16.42 18.86
C PRO A 8 -13.14 -17.62 18.09
N PRO A 9 -14.45 -17.62 17.81
CA PRO A 9 -15.08 -18.71 17.09
C PRO A 9 -14.42 -18.92 15.72
N PRO A 10 -14.32 -20.16 15.22
CA PRO A 10 -13.76 -20.44 13.91
C PRO A 10 -14.59 -19.72 12.84
N LEU A 11 -13.89 -19.13 11.85
CA LEU A 11 -14.55 -18.49 10.71
C LEU A 11 -15.46 -19.50 10.00
N PRO A 12 -16.67 -19.10 9.57
CA PRO A 12 -17.55 -19.99 8.82
C PRO A 12 -16.87 -20.42 7.51
N PRO A 13 -17.16 -21.64 7.02
CA PRO A 13 -16.63 -22.09 5.75
C PRO A 13 -16.99 -21.09 4.62
N PRO A 14 -16.05 -20.80 3.70
CA PRO A 14 -16.24 -19.80 2.64
C PRO A 14 -17.54 -19.95 1.84
N ALA A 15 -17.96 -21.20 1.57
CA ALA A 15 -19.20 -21.48 0.87
C ALA A 15 -20.47 -21.03 1.65
N LYS A 16 -20.46 -21.14 2.97
CA LYS A 16 -21.59 -20.66 3.79
C LYS A 16 -21.64 -19.14 3.81
N THR A 17 -20.50 -18.49 3.87
CA THR A 17 -20.41 -17.02 3.81
C THR A 17 -20.88 -16.49 2.46
N ALA A 18 -20.52 -17.14 1.36
CA ALA A 18 -20.96 -16.76 0.03
C ALA A 18 -22.49 -16.88 -0.17
N VAL A 19 -23.13 -17.88 0.45
CA VAL A 19 -24.58 -18.13 0.27
C VAL A 19 -25.44 -17.38 1.30
N HIS A 20 -24.95 -17.21 2.51
CA HIS A 20 -25.73 -16.69 3.64
C HIS A 20 -25.11 -15.45 4.30
N GLY A 21 -24.00 -14.96 3.78
CA GLY A 21 -23.36 -13.74 4.27
C GLY A 21 -24.11 -12.48 3.83
N SER A 22 -23.86 -11.38 4.52
CA SER A 22 -24.34 -10.06 4.10
C SER A 22 -23.55 -9.58 2.87
N SER A 23 -24.23 -8.96 1.93
CA SER A 23 -23.56 -8.27 0.80
C SER A 23 -22.81 -7.04 1.33
N LEU A 24 -21.65 -6.78 0.76
CA LEU A 24 -20.84 -5.60 1.01
C LEU A 24 -20.75 -4.81 -0.30
N THR A 25 -21.04 -3.52 -0.23
CA THR A 25 -20.80 -2.60 -1.35
C THR A 25 -19.37 -2.09 -1.24
N LEU A 26 -18.65 -2.07 -2.36
CA LEU A 26 -17.29 -1.57 -2.44
C LEU A 26 -17.16 -0.63 -3.62
N ASP A 27 -16.39 0.43 -3.46
CA ASP A 27 -15.99 1.28 -4.56
C ASP A 27 -14.95 0.56 -5.43
N ILE A 28 -15.02 0.81 -6.72
CA ILE A 28 -14.08 0.31 -7.72
C ILE A 28 -13.31 1.49 -8.30
N GLY A 29 -11.99 1.47 -8.18
CA GLY A 29 -11.12 2.47 -8.77
C GLY A 29 -10.98 2.25 -10.28
N ARG A 30 -11.14 3.33 -11.06
CA ARG A 30 -10.84 3.32 -12.49
C ARG A 30 -9.44 3.85 -12.73
N PHE A 31 -8.62 3.08 -13.41
CA PHE A 31 -7.25 3.42 -13.78
C PHE A 31 -7.16 3.66 -15.30
N GLY A 32 -6.92 4.90 -15.67
CA GLY A 32 -6.98 5.31 -17.09
C GLY A 32 -8.39 5.20 -17.66
N GLU A 33 -8.51 4.70 -18.90
CA GLU A 33 -9.80 4.67 -19.61
C GLU A 33 -10.58 3.39 -19.37
N ASP A 34 -9.89 2.23 -19.29
CA ASP A 34 -10.51 0.90 -19.41
C ASP A 34 -10.07 -0.11 -18.34
N ARG A 35 -9.24 0.28 -17.36
CA ARG A 35 -8.78 -0.62 -16.30
C ARG A 35 -9.40 -0.28 -14.96
N TYR A 36 -9.54 -1.29 -14.13
CA TYR A 36 -10.14 -1.16 -12.81
C TYR A 36 -9.31 -1.90 -11.76
N PHE A 37 -9.43 -1.45 -10.52
CA PHE A 37 -8.89 -2.13 -9.36
C PHE A 37 -9.90 -2.08 -8.21
N THR A 38 -9.87 -3.08 -7.36
CA THR A 38 -10.77 -3.21 -6.20
C THR A 38 -10.05 -3.01 -4.87
N TYR A 39 -8.74 -3.21 -4.89
CA TYR A 39 -7.92 -3.16 -3.69
C TYR A 39 -6.88 -2.04 -3.75
N ILE A 40 -5.97 -2.09 -4.72
CA ILE A 40 -4.89 -1.11 -4.82
C ILE A 40 -4.35 -0.95 -6.25
N ALA A 41 -4.14 0.31 -6.65
CA ALA A 41 -3.26 0.67 -7.76
C ALA A 41 -1.96 1.25 -7.19
N SER A 42 -0.79 0.69 -7.52
CA SER A 42 0.48 1.13 -6.93
C SER A 42 1.65 1.08 -7.90
N PHE A 43 2.70 1.86 -7.57
CA PHE A 43 3.98 1.87 -8.28
C PHE A 43 5.15 1.95 -7.29
N GLY A 44 6.35 1.60 -7.76
CA GLY A 44 7.59 1.71 -6.99
C GLY A 44 7.90 0.47 -6.14
N ALA A 45 8.36 0.69 -4.91
CA ALA A 45 8.69 -0.38 -3.98
C ALA A 45 7.51 -1.33 -3.77
N PHE A 46 7.81 -2.60 -3.49
CA PHE A 46 6.84 -3.68 -3.25
C PHE A 46 6.03 -4.14 -4.48
N THR A 47 6.02 -3.40 -5.59
CA THR A 47 5.39 -3.89 -6.82
C THR A 47 6.16 -5.06 -7.43
N ALA A 48 7.50 -5.04 -7.38
CA ALA A 48 8.33 -6.14 -7.86
C ALA A 48 8.37 -7.35 -6.89
N ALA A 49 8.15 -7.16 -5.60
CA ALA A 49 8.15 -8.23 -4.61
C ALA A 49 6.97 -9.20 -4.78
N SER A 50 5.88 -8.75 -5.37
CA SER A 50 4.73 -9.60 -5.73
C SER A 50 5.11 -10.67 -6.77
N TYR A 51 6.18 -10.45 -7.56
CA TYR A 51 6.59 -11.35 -8.63
C TYR A 51 7.84 -12.17 -8.32
N SER A 52 8.60 -11.86 -7.28
CA SER A 52 9.96 -12.39 -7.10
C SER A 52 10.34 -12.77 -5.68
N ALA A 53 9.39 -13.08 -4.80
CA ALA A 53 9.75 -13.58 -3.47
C ALA A 53 10.36 -14.99 -3.58
N PRO A 54 11.71 -15.16 -3.42
CA PRO A 54 12.29 -16.48 -3.36
C PRO A 54 11.80 -17.17 -2.10
N GLN A 55 11.13 -18.31 -2.24
CA GLN A 55 10.65 -19.14 -1.12
C GLN A 55 11.78 -19.73 -0.25
N ASN A 56 13.04 -19.43 -0.53
CA ASN A 56 14.19 -20.14 0.03
C ASN A 56 14.94 -19.41 1.15
N VAL A 57 14.42 -18.32 1.73
CA VAL A 57 15.10 -17.62 2.86
C VAL A 57 14.49 -18.05 4.20
N LYS A 58 14.41 -19.36 4.44
CA LYS A 58 13.91 -19.92 5.71
C LYS A 58 14.97 -20.48 6.64
N ASN A 59 16.26 -20.27 6.42
CA ASN A 59 17.28 -20.90 7.27
C ASN A 59 18.29 -19.89 7.86
N ASN A 60 18.23 -19.77 9.18
CA ASN A 60 19.34 -19.53 10.11
C ASN A 60 20.06 -18.18 10.19
N MET A 61 19.54 -17.10 9.64
CA MET A 61 20.07 -15.79 10.05
C MET A 61 19.11 -15.14 11.05
N GLY A 62 19.64 -14.75 12.21
CA GLY A 62 18.84 -14.16 13.27
C GLY A 62 18.03 -12.95 12.78
N HIS A 63 16.90 -12.70 13.39
CA HIS A 63 15.90 -11.68 13.03
C HIS A 63 16.51 -10.30 12.71
N LEU A 64 17.61 -9.92 13.38
CA LEU A 64 18.34 -8.67 13.16
C LEU A 64 19.05 -8.63 11.78
N ALA A 65 19.66 -9.72 11.34
CA ALA A 65 20.31 -9.77 10.04
C ALA A 65 19.30 -9.60 8.89
N TYR A 66 18.11 -10.16 9.04
CA TYR A 66 17.02 -10.01 8.10
C TYR A 66 16.53 -8.55 8.00
N VAL A 67 16.43 -7.86 9.14
CA VAL A 67 16.06 -6.43 9.17
C VAL A 67 17.14 -5.59 8.49
N PHE A 68 18.43 -5.84 8.77
CA PHE A 68 19.52 -5.10 8.14
C PHE A 68 19.61 -5.31 6.63
N GLU A 69 19.36 -6.52 6.13
CA GLU A 69 19.31 -6.80 4.70
C GLU A 69 18.13 -6.06 4.05
N GLY A 70 16.95 -6.09 4.65
CA GLY A 70 15.78 -5.36 4.20
C GLY A 70 16.01 -3.85 4.15
N VAL A 71 16.69 -3.28 5.14
CA VAL A 71 17.08 -1.86 5.13
C VAL A 71 17.99 -1.53 3.97
N LYS A 72 19.05 -2.33 3.74
CA LYS A 72 19.98 -2.12 2.62
C LYS A 72 19.26 -2.19 1.27
N GLU A 73 18.38 -3.18 1.08
CA GLU A 73 17.60 -3.32 -0.15
C GLU A 73 16.67 -2.13 -0.35
N PHE A 74 16.05 -1.63 0.71
CA PHE A 74 15.19 -0.45 0.65
C PHE A 74 15.94 0.80 0.16
N PHE A 75 17.17 1.03 0.61
CA PHE A 75 18.00 2.14 0.15
C PHE A 75 18.49 2.01 -1.30
N LYS A 76 18.47 0.81 -1.87
CA LYS A 76 18.77 0.57 -3.30
C LYS A 76 17.61 0.90 -4.23
N ILE A 77 16.40 1.06 -3.70
CA ILE A 77 15.23 1.39 -4.50
C ILE A 77 15.46 2.75 -5.17
N LYS A 78 15.37 2.74 -6.50
CA LYS A 78 15.47 3.98 -7.28
C LYS A 78 14.22 4.82 -7.05
N PRO A 79 14.37 6.08 -6.66
CA PRO A 79 13.23 6.95 -6.49
C PRO A 79 12.60 7.29 -7.83
N ILE A 80 11.32 7.50 -7.81
CA ILE A 80 10.51 7.91 -8.94
C ILE A 80 10.14 9.38 -8.72
N LYS A 81 10.37 10.21 -9.71
CA LYS A 81 9.90 11.60 -9.69
C LYS A 81 8.39 11.59 -9.92
N VAL A 82 7.65 12.07 -8.94
CA VAL A 82 6.20 12.06 -8.96
C VAL A 82 5.67 13.48 -8.89
N VAL A 83 4.69 13.78 -9.72
CA VAL A 83 3.75 14.87 -9.52
C VAL A 83 2.37 14.24 -9.39
N CYS A 84 1.74 14.42 -8.25
CA CYS A 84 0.39 13.93 -7.97
C CYS A 84 -0.50 15.14 -7.70
N ASP A 85 -1.62 15.24 -8.42
CA ASP A 85 -2.58 16.34 -8.33
C ASP A 85 -3.95 15.73 -7.95
N ASP A 86 -4.52 16.15 -6.84
CA ASP A 86 -5.84 15.74 -6.37
C ASP A 86 -6.95 16.74 -6.72
N GLY A 87 -6.59 17.79 -7.47
CA GLY A 87 -7.49 18.89 -7.84
C GLY A 87 -7.49 20.07 -6.86
N GLU A 88 -7.05 19.88 -5.62
CA GLU A 88 -6.91 20.93 -4.61
C GLU A 88 -5.43 21.21 -4.31
N LYS A 89 -4.61 20.19 -4.27
CA LYS A 89 -3.19 20.25 -3.93
C LYS A 89 -2.34 19.44 -4.88
N VAL A 90 -1.12 19.90 -5.10
CA VAL A 90 -0.11 19.20 -5.91
C VAL A 90 1.04 18.75 -5.04
N TYR A 91 1.26 17.45 -4.99
CA TYR A 91 2.37 16.79 -4.31
C TYR A 91 3.50 16.53 -5.31
N ARG A 92 4.72 16.96 -4.97
CA ARG A 92 5.89 16.85 -5.85
C ARG A 92 7.08 16.33 -5.07
N GLY A 93 7.81 15.37 -5.64
CA GLY A 93 9.01 14.86 -4.99
C GLY A 93 9.58 13.60 -5.60
N ASP A 94 10.59 13.11 -4.92
CA ASP A 94 11.20 11.80 -5.16
C ASP A 94 10.58 10.78 -4.19
N TYR A 95 9.81 9.85 -4.73
CA TYR A 95 9.11 8.84 -3.95
C TYR A 95 9.65 7.44 -4.27
N VAL A 96 9.62 6.57 -3.30
CA VAL A 96 9.99 5.16 -3.47
C VAL A 96 8.76 4.28 -3.63
N PHE A 97 7.59 4.76 -3.23
CA PHE A 97 6.32 4.07 -3.36
C PHE A 97 5.18 5.08 -3.51
N GLY A 98 4.19 4.73 -4.31
CA GLY A 98 2.91 5.39 -4.38
C GLY A 98 1.79 4.37 -4.55
N GLY A 99 0.68 4.61 -3.87
CA GLY A 99 -0.50 3.75 -3.95
C GLY A 99 -1.80 4.50 -3.75
N VAL A 100 -2.82 4.08 -4.48
CA VAL A 100 -4.22 4.48 -4.33
C VAL A 100 -5.00 3.24 -3.95
N THR A 101 -5.67 3.25 -2.81
CA THR A 101 -6.32 2.05 -2.26
C THR A 101 -7.73 2.34 -1.77
N ASN A 102 -8.58 1.32 -1.83
CA ASN A 102 -9.88 1.25 -1.16
C ASN A 102 -9.84 0.11 -0.15
N SER A 103 -9.02 0.25 0.89
CA SER A 103 -8.85 -0.84 1.86
C SER A 103 -8.31 -0.33 3.20
N THR A 104 -8.76 -0.98 4.26
CA THR A 104 -8.22 -0.79 5.61
C THR A 104 -6.82 -1.40 5.81
N SER A 105 -6.26 -2.04 4.79
CA SER A 105 -4.92 -2.64 4.84
C SER A 105 -4.21 -2.48 3.51
N VAL A 106 -3.00 -1.97 3.51
CA VAL A 106 -2.16 -1.81 2.33
C VAL A 106 -0.99 -2.77 2.40
N GLY A 107 -0.95 -3.74 1.47
CA GLY A 107 0.12 -4.72 1.36
C GLY A 107 0.36 -5.57 2.61
N GLY A 108 -0.60 -5.65 3.54
CA GLY A 108 -0.45 -6.32 4.83
C GLY A 108 0.50 -5.62 5.82
N LEU A 109 1.08 -4.48 5.43
CA LEU A 109 2.06 -3.72 6.23
C LEU A 109 1.42 -2.52 6.93
N VAL A 110 0.54 -1.81 6.24
CA VAL A 110 -0.15 -0.65 6.79
C VAL A 110 -1.58 -1.04 7.10
N LYS A 111 -1.98 -0.81 8.35
CA LYS A 111 -3.39 -0.90 8.74
C LYS A 111 -3.93 0.52 8.83
N LEU A 112 -4.92 0.83 8.03
CA LEU A 112 -5.67 2.07 8.16
C LEU A 112 -6.84 1.80 9.13
N SER A 113 -7.13 2.72 10.03
CA SER A 113 -8.26 2.54 10.92
C SER A 113 -9.56 2.60 10.11
N SER A 114 -10.55 1.79 10.52
CA SER A 114 -11.87 1.77 9.88
C SER A 114 -12.58 3.13 9.91
N ASP A 115 -12.16 4.03 10.80
CA ASP A 115 -12.69 5.39 10.89
C ASP A 115 -12.11 6.31 9.79
N MET A 116 -11.03 5.88 9.14
CA MET A 116 -10.34 6.63 8.09
C MET A 116 -10.71 6.16 6.69
N VAL A 117 -11.29 4.98 6.55
CA VAL A 117 -11.58 4.34 5.26
C VAL A 117 -13.06 4.06 5.14
N GLY A 118 -13.72 4.70 4.19
CA GLY A 118 -15.06 4.34 3.74
C GLY A 118 -14.93 3.45 2.49
N LEU A 119 -15.43 2.22 2.54
CA LEU A 119 -15.28 1.30 1.40
C LEU A 119 -16.28 1.56 0.27
N ASP A 120 -17.29 2.43 0.49
CA ASP A 120 -18.41 2.73 -0.41
C ASP A 120 -18.78 4.23 -0.41
N ASP A 121 -17.78 5.10 -0.15
CA ASP A 121 -17.98 6.55 -0.07
C ASP A 121 -17.48 7.32 -1.31
N GLY A 122 -17.00 6.61 -2.32
CA GLY A 122 -16.46 7.18 -3.56
C GLY A 122 -15.09 7.84 -3.38
N ILE A 123 -14.40 7.59 -2.26
CA ILE A 123 -13.13 8.23 -1.91
C ILE A 123 -12.07 7.15 -1.66
N PHE A 124 -10.88 7.38 -2.18
CA PHE A 124 -9.74 6.47 -2.05
C PHE A 124 -8.66 7.10 -1.18
N GLU A 125 -7.93 6.25 -0.45
CA GLU A 125 -6.75 6.64 0.29
C GLU A 125 -5.54 6.64 -0.63
N VAL A 126 -4.81 7.76 -0.63
CA VAL A 126 -3.56 7.93 -1.39
C VAL A 126 -2.39 7.99 -0.42
N ILE A 127 -1.39 7.15 -0.67
CA ILE A 127 -0.18 7.05 0.16
C ILE A 127 1.02 7.21 -0.76
N LEU A 128 1.86 8.21 -0.48
CA LEU A 128 3.11 8.44 -1.19
C LEU A 128 4.25 8.42 -0.18
N ILE A 129 5.20 7.48 -0.32
CA ILE A 129 6.35 7.35 0.57
C ILE A 129 7.57 7.99 -0.09
N LYS A 130 8.08 9.04 0.54
CA LYS A 130 9.25 9.79 0.05
C LYS A 130 10.53 8.95 0.16
N ARG A 131 11.50 9.28 -0.68
CA ARG A 131 12.82 8.67 -0.61
C ARG A 131 13.50 9.02 0.71
N PRO A 132 13.86 8.06 1.56
CA PRO A 132 14.70 8.33 2.73
C PRO A 132 16.12 8.70 2.29
N LYS A 133 16.69 9.71 2.90
CA LYS A 133 18.06 10.16 2.66
C LYS A 133 19.06 9.54 3.63
N ASN A 134 18.58 9.13 4.79
CA ASN A 134 19.36 8.58 5.89
C ASN A 134 18.54 7.56 6.68
N ILE A 135 19.15 6.94 7.67
CA ILE A 135 18.52 5.93 8.52
C ILE A 135 17.39 6.51 9.40
N ASP A 136 17.48 7.78 9.78
CA ASP A 136 16.45 8.42 10.61
C ASP A 136 15.17 8.63 9.80
N ASP A 137 15.28 9.03 8.52
CA ASP A 137 14.15 9.10 7.61
C ASP A 137 13.48 7.74 7.45
N PHE A 138 14.30 6.68 7.28
CA PHE A 138 13.80 5.31 7.18
C PHE A 138 13.08 4.87 8.47
N ASN A 139 13.65 5.15 9.63
CA ASN A 139 13.04 4.81 10.92
C ASN A 139 11.71 5.54 11.12
N ARG A 140 11.60 6.80 10.69
CA ARG A 140 10.33 7.56 10.73
C ARG A 140 9.27 6.93 9.84
N ILE A 141 9.63 6.52 8.62
CA ILE A 141 8.73 5.78 7.72
C ILE A 141 8.28 4.49 8.40
N LEU A 142 9.22 3.68 8.87
CA LEU A 142 8.92 2.39 9.49
C LEU A 142 8.01 2.54 10.71
N GLN A 143 8.29 3.51 11.58
CA GLN A 143 7.46 3.80 12.75
C GLN A 143 6.04 4.21 12.34
N ALA A 144 5.91 5.11 11.36
CA ALA A 144 4.62 5.55 10.87
C ALA A 144 3.77 4.38 10.32
N LEU A 145 4.39 3.47 9.57
CA LEU A 145 3.72 2.30 9.02
C LEU A 145 3.30 1.29 10.10
N ILE A 146 4.19 1.02 11.08
CA ILE A 146 3.90 0.07 12.18
C ILE A 146 2.81 0.60 13.10
N THR A 147 2.85 1.90 13.42
CA THR A 147 1.87 2.51 14.33
C THR A 147 0.59 2.95 13.64
N SER A 148 0.54 2.84 12.30
CA SER A 148 -0.56 3.36 11.47
C SER A 148 -0.80 4.86 11.66
N ASN A 149 0.19 5.58 12.17
CA ASN A 149 0.17 7.02 12.29
C ASN A 149 0.89 7.64 11.09
N LEU A 150 0.16 7.84 10.01
CA LEU A 150 0.70 8.35 8.74
C LEU A 150 0.98 9.86 8.75
N ASN A 151 0.78 10.55 9.88
CA ASN A 151 1.18 11.95 10.06
C ASN A 151 2.70 12.06 10.23
N CYS A 152 3.42 11.90 9.15
CA CYS A 152 4.86 11.85 9.06
C CYS A 152 5.32 12.66 7.84
N ASP A 153 6.33 13.50 7.99
CA ASP A 153 6.89 14.32 6.91
C ASP A 153 7.48 13.51 5.74
N MET A 154 7.74 12.22 5.98
CA MET A 154 8.23 11.26 4.98
C MET A 154 7.08 10.57 4.21
N ILE A 155 5.83 10.81 4.58
CA ILE A 155 4.65 10.21 3.95
C ILE A 155 3.66 11.32 3.64
N ASP A 156 3.25 11.42 2.38
CA ASP A 156 2.08 12.19 2.03
C ASP A 156 0.89 11.24 2.00
N PHE A 157 -0.05 11.43 2.92
CA PHE A 157 -1.29 10.68 3.02
C PHE A 157 -2.47 11.64 2.90
N PHE A 158 -3.40 11.31 2.00
CA PHE A 158 -4.61 12.10 1.79
C PHE A 158 -5.71 11.24 1.17
N ARG A 159 -6.92 11.76 1.11
CA ARG A 159 -8.09 11.11 0.53
C ARG A 159 -8.58 11.91 -0.67
N ALA A 160 -8.94 11.23 -1.74
CA ALA A 160 -9.44 11.87 -2.95
C ALA A 160 -10.36 10.95 -3.75
N SER A 161 -11.34 11.54 -4.44
CA SER A 161 -12.19 10.81 -5.41
C SER A 161 -11.53 10.67 -6.78
N SER A 162 -10.52 11.48 -7.05
CA SER A 162 -9.76 11.46 -8.30
C SER A 162 -8.37 12.02 -8.10
N VAL A 163 -7.38 11.43 -8.73
CA VAL A 163 -6.00 11.91 -8.73
C VAL A 163 -5.36 11.77 -10.10
N LYS A 164 -4.49 12.71 -10.44
CA LYS A 164 -3.67 12.66 -11.65
C LYS A 164 -2.22 12.47 -11.26
N PHE A 165 -1.60 11.42 -11.81
CA PHE A 165 -0.19 11.16 -11.65
C PHE A 165 0.58 11.49 -12.93
N HIS A 166 1.67 12.23 -12.77
CA HIS A 166 2.69 12.40 -13.80
C HIS A 166 3.97 11.73 -13.31
N LEU A 167 4.35 10.65 -13.99
CA LEU A 167 5.50 9.81 -13.69
C LEU A 167 6.41 9.75 -14.91
N PRO A 168 7.70 9.37 -14.74
CA PRO A 168 8.56 9.06 -15.88
C PRO A 168 7.94 7.98 -16.77
N GLU A 169 8.11 8.11 -18.06
CA GLU A 169 7.63 7.14 -19.05
C GLU A 169 8.13 5.72 -18.74
N GLY A 170 7.27 4.73 -18.91
CA GLY A 170 7.60 3.34 -18.61
C GLY A 170 7.61 2.98 -17.14
N THR A 171 7.18 3.86 -16.23
CA THR A 171 7.01 3.50 -14.82
C THR A 171 5.96 2.39 -14.69
N PRO A 172 6.33 1.20 -14.18
CA PRO A 172 5.39 0.11 -14.06
C PRO A 172 4.40 0.35 -12.92
N TRP A 173 3.14 0.08 -13.19
CA TRP A 173 2.07 0.02 -12.20
C TRP A 173 1.68 -1.41 -11.89
N THR A 174 1.02 -1.58 -10.76
CA THR A 174 0.40 -2.83 -10.36
C THR A 174 -1.03 -2.54 -9.93
N LEU A 175 -1.98 -3.25 -10.49
CA LEU A 175 -3.40 -3.20 -10.10
C LEU A 175 -3.75 -4.52 -9.45
N ASP A 176 -4.15 -4.49 -8.19
CA ASP A 176 -4.52 -5.68 -7.39
C ASP A 176 -3.49 -6.81 -7.45
N GLY A 177 -2.18 -6.47 -7.59
CA GLY A 177 -1.07 -7.41 -7.69
C GLY A 177 -0.69 -7.80 -9.12
N GLU A 178 -1.43 -7.39 -10.14
CA GLU A 178 -1.11 -7.64 -11.55
C GLU A 178 -0.43 -6.43 -12.20
N ARG A 179 0.56 -6.69 -13.06
CA ARG A 179 1.26 -5.62 -13.77
C ARG A 179 0.32 -4.89 -14.72
N ALA A 180 0.36 -3.58 -14.65
CA ALA A 180 -0.35 -2.69 -15.55
C ALA A 180 0.63 -1.71 -16.18
N ASP A 181 0.78 -1.75 -17.49
CA ASP A 181 1.55 -0.75 -18.21
C ASP A 181 0.60 0.40 -18.58
N CYS A 182 0.98 1.63 -18.25
CA CYS A 182 0.29 2.82 -18.75
C CYS A 182 0.64 2.99 -20.23
N SER A 183 -0.25 2.61 -21.11
CA SER A 183 -0.19 3.01 -22.50
C SER A 183 -0.84 4.39 -22.62
N GLY A 184 -0.01 5.44 -22.62
CA GLY A 184 -0.44 6.79 -22.97
C GLY A 184 -0.82 7.67 -21.79
N SER A 185 -0.17 8.78 -21.72
CA SER A 185 -0.36 10.01 -20.92
C SER A 185 -1.79 10.44 -20.67
#